data_f7a75dde925768c67a37afe8f22c278a
#
_entry.id   f7a75dde925768c67a37afe8f22c278a
#
_cell.length_a   1.000
_cell.length_b   1.000
_cell.length_c   1.000
_cell.angle_alpha   90.00
_cell.angle_beta   90.00
_cell.angle_gamma   90.00
#
_symmetry.space_group_name_H-M   'P 1'
#
loop_
_entity.id
_entity.type
_entity.pdbx_description
1 polymer ?
#
loop_
_entity_poly.entity_id
_entity_poly.type
_entity_poly.pdbx_seq_one_letter_code
_entity_poly.pdbx_strand_id
1 'polypeptide(L)'
;GLGARIRSQVSIPGVGRVDLIIGERLVIEADGREWHEGGSAFHADRIRDLALLRLGYVVIRVSYPLIMSEWMLVELTVRALIGRREHLWSATHRREGLAR
;
A
#
# COMPACT_ATOMS: atom_id res chain seq x y z
N GLY A 1 -13.23 -1.08 14.18
CA GLY A 1 -12.09 -1.43 13.46
C GLY A 1 -12.26 -2.33 12.26
N LEU A 2 -11.16 -2.49 11.58
CA LEU A 2 -11.10 -3.30 10.38
C LEU A 2 -10.79 -4.77 10.68
N GLY A 3 -10.56 -5.11 11.94
CA GLY A 3 -10.17 -6.46 12.32
C GLY A 3 -8.77 -6.84 11.86
N ALA A 4 -7.96 -5.87 11.51
CA ALA A 4 -6.60 -6.10 11.03
C ALA A 4 -5.65 -5.13 11.73
N ARG A 5 -4.41 -5.57 11.89
CA ARG A 5 -3.36 -4.76 12.49
C ARG A 5 -2.98 -3.63 11.55
N ILE A 6 -2.80 -2.43 12.09
CA ILE A 6 -2.38 -1.25 11.33
C ILE A 6 -1.07 -0.74 11.92
N ARG A 7 -0.07 -0.57 11.05
CA ARG A 7 1.23 -0.02 11.45
C ARG A 7 1.54 1.17 10.55
N SER A 8 2.07 2.24 11.15
CA SER A 8 2.41 3.45 10.39
C SER A 8 3.91 3.61 10.29
N GLN A 9 4.35 4.29 9.26
CA GLN A 9 5.74 4.67 9.04
C GLN A 9 6.67 3.46 9.16
N VAL A 10 6.41 2.42 8.37
CA VAL A 10 7.16 1.18 8.40
C VAL A 10 8.27 1.21 7.35
N SER A 11 9.48 0.85 7.73
CA SER A 11 10.60 0.75 6.79
C SER A 11 10.62 -0.64 6.18
N ILE A 12 10.66 -0.69 4.86
CA ILE A 12 10.72 -1.94 4.11
C ILE A 12 12.08 -2.01 3.42
N PRO A 13 12.89 -3.05 3.70
CA PRO A 13 14.20 -3.17 3.04
C PRO A 13 14.08 -3.16 1.52
N GLY A 14 14.90 -2.37 0.87
CA GLY A 14 14.91 -2.23 -0.58
C GLY A 14 13.89 -1.23 -1.12
N VAL A 15 13.05 -0.66 -0.26
CA VAL A 15 12.02 0.29 -0.69
C VAL A 15 12.15 1.62 0.06
N GLY A 16 12.27 1.56 1.39
CA GLY A 16 12.24 2.72 2.25
C GLY A 16 10.99 2.73 3.10
N ARG A 17 10.66 3.90 3.65
CA ARG A 17 9.55 4.02 4.59
C ARG A 17 8.23 4.21 3.84
N VAL A 18 7.23 3.43 4.22
CA VAL A 18 5.87 3.56 3.70
C VAL A 18 4.97 4.16 4.77
N ASP A 19 3.87 4.81 4.36
CA ASP A 19 3.01 5.53 5.29
C ASP A 19 2.25 4.57 6.21
N LEU A 20 1.66 3.52 5.65
CA LEU A 20 0.79 2.64 6.41
C LEU A 20 0.84 1.24 5.86
N ILE A 21 0.83 0.23 6.74
CA ILE A 21 0.62 -1.16 6.34
C ILE A 21 -0.55 -1.71 7.15
N ILE A 22 -1.52 -2.26 6.43
CA ILE A 22 -2.65 -2.96 7.04
C ILE A 22 -2.35 -4.45 6.94
N GLY A 23 -2.39 -5.14 8.09
CA GLY A 23 -2.03 -6.54 8.14
C GLY A 23 -0.55 -6.73 7.83
N GLU A 24 -0.25 -7.64 6.94
CA GLU A 24 1.13 -8.02 6.61
C GLU A 24 1.65 -7.40 5.33
N ARG A 25 0.78 -7.13 4.35
CA ARG A 25 1.25 -6.75 3.03
C ARG A 25 0.42 -5.69 2.29
N LEU A 26 -0.62 -5.14 2.91
CA LEU A 26 -1.42 -4.11 2.26
C LEU A 26 -0.87 -2.73 2.63
N VAL A 27 -0.23 -2.09 1.67
CA VAL A 27 0.41 -0.78 1.85
C VAL A 27 -0.53 0.31 1.38
N ILE A 28 -0.72 1.33 2.21
CA ILE A 28 -1.47 2.53 1.84
C ILE A 28 -0.49 3.69 1.84
N GLU A 29 -0.41 4.39 0.72
CA GLU A 29 0.46 5.56 0.59
C GLU A 29 -0.39 6.80 0.31
N ALA A 30 -0.14 7.86 1.04
CA ALA A 30 -0.79 9.14 0.79
C ALA A 30 0.00 9.88 -0.28
N ASP A 31 -0.70 10.33 -1.31
CA ASP A 31 -0.07 11.08 -2.38
C ASP A 31 -0.45 12.54 -2.25
N GLY A 32 0.47 13.32 -1.70
CA GLY A 32 0.25 14.74 -1.50
C GLY A 32 0.80 15.62 -2.60
N ARG A 33 1.25 15.02 -3.69
CA ARG A 33 1.95 15.75 -4.75
C ARG A 33 1.28 15.65 -6.10
N GLU A 34 -0.03 15.64 -6.13
CA GLU A 34 -0.77 15.53 -7.37
C GLU A 34 -0.51 16.70 -8.34
N TRP A 35 0.01 17.81 -7.81
CA TRP A 35 0.39 18.96 -8.64
C TRP A 35 1.62 18.68 -9.50
N HIS A 36 2.41 17.67 -9.13
CA HIS A 36 3.72 17.44 -9.72
C HIS A 36 3.75 16.19 -10.58
N GLU A 37 2.64 15.88 -11.22
CA GLU A 37 2.59 14.77 -12.14
C GLU A 37 3.67 14.93 -13.19
N GLY A 38 4.41 13.87 -13.46
CA GLY A 38 5.49 13.92 -14.42
C GLY A 38 6.81 14.44 -13.88
N GLY A 39 6.86 14.93 -12.63
CA GLY A 39 8.10 15.33 -12.01
C GLY A 39 8.93 14.13 -11.55
N SER A 40 10.19 14.40 -11.16
CA SER A 40 11.09 13.34 -10.73
C SER A 40 10.56 12.59 -9.49
N ALA A 41 9.89 13.30 -8.58
CA ALA A 41 9.32 12.66 -7.38
C ALA A 41 8.19 11.72 -7.77
N PHE A 42 7.36 12.11 -8.74
CA PHE A 42 6.29 11.25 -9.26
C PHE A 42 6.88 9.97 -9.87
N HIS A 43 7.92 10.13 -10.68
CA HIS A 43 8.59 9.01 -11.33
C HIS A 43 9.19 8.05 -10.29
N ALA A 44 9.87 8.61 -9.29
CA ALA A 44 10.47 7.80 -8.23
C ALA A 44 9.40 7.02 -7.47
N ASP A 45 8.24 7.62 -7.20
CA ASP A 45 7.13 6.94 -6.53
C ASP A 45 6.61 5.77 -7.36
N ARG A 46 6.54 5.93 -8.70
CA ARG A 46 6.08 4.83 -9.55
C ARG A 46 7.07 3.67 -9.56
N ILE A 47 8.36 3.97 -9.60
CA ILE A 47 9.40 2.94 -9.51
C ILE A 47 9.31 2.21 -8.15
N ARG A 48 9.09 2.96 -7.09
CA ARG A 48 8.94 2.42 -5.75
C ARG A 48 7.71 1.51 -5.64
N ASP A 49 6.59 1.91 -6.26
CA ASP A 49 5.40 1.07 -6.30
C ASP A 49 5.68 -0.28 -6.96
N LEU A 50 6.43 -0.26 -8.06
CA LEU A 50 6.81 -1.49 -8.75
C LEU A 50 7.68 -2.38 -7.87
N ALA A 51 8.60 -1.80 -7.11
CA ALA A 51 9.42 -2.57 -6.18
C ALA A 51 8.57 -3.22 -5.10
N LEU A 52 7.60 -2.49 -4.55
CA LEU A 52 6.69 -3.04 -3.56
C LEU A 52 5.91 -4.23 -4.12
N LEU A 53 5.40 -4.10 -5.33
CA LEU A 53 4.66 -5.20 -5.97
C LEU A 53 5.53 -6.43 -6.17
N ARG A 54 6.79 -6.24 -6.63
CA ARG A 54 7.71 -7.36 -6.80
C ARG A 54 8.00 -8.07 -5.48
N LEU A 55 7.99 -7.33 -4.38
CA LEU A 55 8.23 -7.91 -3.05
C LEU A 55 6.97 -8.54 -2.45
N GLY A 56 5.86 -8.51 -3.18
CA GLY A 56 4.63 -9.16 -2.75
C GLY A 56 3.62 -8.27 -2.05
N TYR A 57 3.89 -6.96 -1.97
CA TYR A 57 2.95 -6.03 -1.35
C TYR A 57 1.85 -5.63 -2.32
N VAL A 58 0.67 -5.33 -1.79
CA VAL A 58 -0.40 -4.66 -2.52
C VAL A 58 -0.33 -3.20 -2.15
N VAL A 59 -0.35 -2.30 -3.13
CA VAL A 59 -0.19 -0.87 -2.88
C VAL A 59 -1.44 -0.13 -3.32
N ILE A 60 -2.02 0.65 -2.41
CA ILE A 60 -3.08 1.59 -2.73
C ILE A 60 -2.54 2.99 -2.48
N ARG A 61 -2.55 3.82 -3.51
CA ARG A 61 -2.12 5.20 -3.39
C ARG A 61 -3.35 6.08 -3.38
N VAL A 62 -3.53 6.86 -2.30
CA VAL A 62 -4.69 7.71 -2.14
C VAL A 62 -4.28 9.18 -2.25
N SER A 63 -4.99 9.91 -3.09
CA SER A 63 -4.77 11.33 -3.25
C SER A 63 -5.61 12.11 -2.24
N TYR A 64 -5.30 13.39 -2.08
CA TYR A 64 -6.07 14.25 -1.21
C TYR A 64 -7.56 14.32 -1.62
N PRO A 65 -7.89 14.49 -2.92
CA PRO A 65 -9.29 14.43 -3.33
C PRO A 65 -10.00 13.13 -2.98
N LEU A 66 -9.31 11.99 -3.10
CA LEU A 66 -9.90 10.71 -2.70
C LEU A 66 -10.23 10.69 -1.22
N ILE A 67 -9.31 11.18 -0.39
CA ILE A 67 -9.52 11.20 1.05
C ILE A 67 -10.68 12.13 1.41
N MET A 68 -10.73 13.30 0.80
CA MET A 68 -11.72 14.34 1.18
C MET A 68 -13.09 14.11 0.58
N SER A 69 -13.18 13.55 -0.62
CA SER A 69 -14.45 13.46 -1.34
C SER A 69 -14.93 12.06 -1.60
N GLU A 70 -14.04 11.06 -1.51
CA GLU A 70 -14.36 9.67 -1.87
C GLU A 70 -13.91 8.68 -0.81
N TRP A 71 -13.97 9.09 0.46
CA TRP A 71 -13.50 8.23 1.53
C TRP A 71 -14.23 6.90 1.59
N MET A 72 -15.55 6.91 1.31
CA MET A 72 -16.33 5.68 1.32
C MET A 72 -15.78 4.67 0.31
N LEU A 73 -15.36 5.15 -0.86
CA LEU A 73 -14.77 4.30 -1.89
C LEU A 73 -13.46 3.68 -1.40
N VAL A 74 -12.62 4.47 -0.75
CA VAL A 74 -11.37 3.97 -0.19
C VAL A 74 -11.65 2.90 0.86
N GLU A 75 -12.58 3.18 1.77
CA GLU A 75 -12.91 2.24 2.83
C GLU A 75 -13.49 0.93 2.28
N LEU A 76 -14.39 1.00 1.31
CA LEU A 76 -14.96 -0.19 0.70
C LEU A 76 -13.89 -1.04 0.02
N THR A 77 -12.93 -0.39 -0.65
CA THR A 77 -11.84 -1.08 -1.32
C THR A 77 -10.97 -1.82 -0.31
N VAL A 78 -10.58 -1.15 0.77
CA VAL A 78 -9.75 -1.76 1.81
C VAL A 78 -10.49 -2.94 2.44
N ARG A 79 -11.77 -2.77 2.76
CA ARG A 79 -12.56 -3.85 3.35
C ARG A 79 -12.70 -5.05 2.42
N ALA A 80 -12.83 -4.80 1.11
CA ALA A 80 -12.89 -5.89 0.13
C ALA A 80 -11.59 -6.68 0.11
N LEU A 81 -10.44 -5.99 0.14
CA LEU A 81 -9.15 -6.65 0.16
C LEU A 81 -8.95 -7.47 1.44
N ILE A 82 -9.35 -6.92 2.58
CA ILE A 82 -9.27 -7.63 3.85
C ILE A 82 -10.18 -8.86 3.82
N GLY A 83 -11.39 -8.72 3.27
CA GLY A 83 -12.33 -9.83 3.17
C GLY A 83 -11.81 -10.99 2.33
N ARG A 84 -10.99 -10.69 1.33
CA ARG A 84 -10.34 -11.72 0.51
C ARG A 84 -8.99 -12.15 1.07
N ARG A 85 -8.61 -11.65 2.25
CA ARG A 85 -7.36 -11.96 2.94
C ARG A 85 -6.13 -11.53 2.13
N GLU A 86 -6.26 -10.49 1.31
CA GLU A 86 -5.15 -10.01 0.51
C GLU A 86 -4.18 -9.13 1.31
N HIS A 87 -4.53 -8.81 2.53
CA HIS A 87 -3.63 -8.13 3.47
C HIS A 87 -2.67 -9.08 4.18
N LEU A 88 -2.75 -10.38 3.90
CA LEU A 88 -1.93 -11.40 4.56
C LEU A 88 -1.05 -12.13 3.56
N TRP A 89 0.11 -12.60 4.02
CA TRP A 89 0.95 -13.46 3.21
C TRP A 89 0.26 -14.80 2.99
N SER A 90 0.35 -15.31 1.78
CA SER A 90 -0.22 -16.60 1.42
C SER A 90 0.88 -17.68 1.38
N ALA A 91 0.48 -18.93 1.19
CA ALA A 91 1.42 -20.02 1.02
C ALA A 91 2.34 -19.79 -0.19
N THR A 92 1.77 -19.23 -1.28
CA THR A 92 2.56 -18.90 -2.47
C THR A 92 3.65 -17.87 -2.14
N HIS A 93 3.30 -16.83 -1.39
CA HIS A 93 4.28 -15.82 -0.98
C HIS A 93 5.40 -16.44 -0.15
N ARG A 94 5.05 -17.36 0.75
CA ARG A 94 6.06 -18.05 1.58
C ARG A 94 6.98 -18.92 0.76
N ARG A 95 6.43 -19.63 -0.21
CA ARG A 95 7.24 -20.45 -1.11
C ARG A 95 8.21 -19.63 -1.93
N GLU A 96 7.82 -18.39 -2.27
CA GLU A 96 8.68 -17.50 -3.04
C GLU A 96 9.64 -16.69 -2.16
N GLY A 97 9.61 -16.90 -0.85
CA GLY A 97 10.49 -16.20 0.06
C GLY A 97 10.11 -14.77 0.34
N LEU A 98 8.86 -14.38 0.08
CA LEU A 98 8.40 -13.00 0.21
C LEU A 98 7.84 -12.67 1.59
N ALA A 99 7.31 -13.65 2.30
CA ALA A 99 6.70 -13.43 3.61
C ALA A 99 7.75 -12.95 4.62
N ARG A 100 7.40 -11.94 5.41
CA ARG A 100 8.34 -11.31 6.35
C ARG A 100 7.76 -11.26 7.76
#